data_a78166c6325f478a6b21e22fc802bb17
#
_entry.id   a78166c6325f478a6b21e22fc802bb17
#
_cell.length_a   1.000
_cell.length_b   1.000
_cell.length_c   1.000
_cell.angle_alpha   90.00
_cell.angle_beta   90.00
_cell.angle_gamma   90.00
#
_symmetry.space_group_name_H-M   'P 1'
#
loop_
_entity.id
_entity.type
_entity.pdbx_description
1 polymer ?
#
loop_
_entity_poly.entity_id
_entity_poly.type
_entity_poly.pdbx_seq_one_letter_code
_entity_poly.pdbx_strand_id
1 'polypeptide(L)'
;MRVLIVEDNASMRTLLATLLGSQGYTIAGQLENGNTLLDEIRRLKPTIVCLDYQLPGRDGLELLKDVNSTFPEIDVVFMTGSEDADIDKRAADSGASGFLRKPFGQKQILDELRQVCEVRQQAERADTPPTANAAPATPGVRRPGGRPTAVIVDDNSSIRLLLKGVLTELGMNIVAQAGNGEEAVRAAQVHQPQVLFLDVNMPLMSGLDALPKIREVSPATAVVMVTGDTSRELVQQAAGLGARGYIVKPVRPAYVENFLKKLLNR
;
A
#
# COMPACT_ATOMS: atom_id res chain seq x y z
N MET A 1 -6.28 -17.68 -5.37
CA MET A 1 -5.11 -17.09 -4.69
C MET A 1 -4.27 -18.19 -4.04
N ARG A 2 -2.95 -18.10 -4.13
CA ARG A 2 -1.99 -19.11 -3.63
C ARG A 2 -1.36 -18.57 -2.34
N VAL A 3 -1.52 -19.30 -1.23
CA VAL A 3 -1.05 -18.90 0.09
C VAL A 3 0.11 -19.78 0.54
N LEU A 4 1.22 -19.17 0.97
CA LEU A 4 2.32 -19.82 1.68
C LEU A 4 2.18 -19.48 3.17
N ILE A 5 2.22 -20.48 4.04
CA ILE A 5 2.09 -20.33 5.49
C ILE A 5 3.44 -20.56 6.13
N VAL A 6 3.90 -19.62 6.94
CA VAL A 6 5.15 -19.68 7.70
C VAL A 6 4.81 -19.50 9.18
N GLU A 7 4.80 -20.60 9.93
CA GLU A 7 4.33 -20.69 11.31
C GLU A 7 5.02 -21.86 11.97
N ASP A 8 5.66 -21.68 13.10
CA ASP A 8 6.41 -22.75 13.79
C ASP A 8 5.48 -23.74 14.53
N ASN A 9 4.34 -23.27 15.02
CA ASN A 9 3.36 -24.10 15.70
C ASN A 9 2.60 -24.97 14.69
N ALA A 10 2.83 -26.30 14.74
CA ALA A 10 2.23 -27.26 13.82
C ALA A 10 0.69 -27.27 13.85
N SER A 11 0.07 -27.08 15.04
CA SER A 11 -1.38 -27.03 15.18
C SER A 11 -1.97 -25.79 14.53
N MET A 12 -1.36 -24.62 14.73
CA MET A 12 -1.76 -23.35 14.11
C MET A 12 -1.57 -23.42 12.59
N ARG A 13 -0.43 -23.95 12.12
CA ARG A 13 -0.14 -24.13 10.69
C ARG A 13 -1.18 -25.01 9.99
N THR A 14 -1.57 -26.13 10.65
CA THR A 14 -2.61 -27.04 10.13
C THR A 14 -3.99 -26.37 10.14
N LEU A 15 -4.33 -25.63 11.20
CA LEU A 15 -5.58 -24.90 11.31
C LEU A 15 -5.70 -23.86 10.17
N LEU A 16 -4.68 -23.07 9.97
CA LEU A 16 -4.62 -22.06 8.90
C LEU A 16 -4.80 -22.72 7.52
N ALA A 17 -4.05 -23.78 7.24
CA ALA A 17 -4.11 -24.49 5.97
C ALA A 17 -5.51 -25.06 5.70
N THR A 18 -6.13 -25.68 6.72
CA THR A 18 -7.48 -26.26 6.60
C THR A 18 -8.53 -25.19 6.40
N LEU A 19 -8.48 -24.11 7.22
CA LEU A 19 -9.42 -23.01 7.14
C LEU A 19 -9.36 -22.31 5.78
N LEU A 20 -8.17 -21.94 5.33
CA LEU A 20 -7.98 -21.24 4.07
C LEU A 20 -8.30 -22.13 2.88
N GLY A 21 -7.94 -23.42 2.93
CA GLY A 21 -8.32 -24.40 1.91
C GLY A 21 -9.83 -24.53 1.76
N SER A 22 -10.59 -24.55 2.86
CA SER A 22 -12.05 -24.59 2.84
C SER A 22 -12.73 -23.37 2.23
N GLN A 23 -12.02 -22.24 2.20
CA GLN A 23 -12.48 -20.96 1.61
C GLN A 23 -11.99 -20.73 0.18
N GLY A 24 -11.44 -21.75 -0.46
CA GLY A 24 -11.03 -21.69 -1.86
C GLY A 24 -9.63 -21.11 -2.12
N TYR A 25 -8.83 -20.88 -1.06
CA TYR A 25 -7.42 -20.56 -1.24
C TYR A 25 -6.62 -21.82 -1.57
N THR A 26 -5.67 -21.70 -2.48
CA THR A 26 -4.72 -22.78 -2.75
C THR A 26 -3.54 -22.69 -1.81
N ILE A 27 -3.33 -23.67 -0.93
CA ILE A 27 -2.15 -23.71 -0.08
C ILE A 27 -0.93 -24.12 -0.92
N ALA A 28 -0.07 -23.15 -1.21
CA ALA A 28 1.11 -23.34 -2.04
C ALA A 28 2.21 -24.12 -1.29
N GLY A 29 2.28 -23.91 0.03
CA GLY A 29 3.25 -24.59 0.89
C GLY A 29 3.06 -24.21 2.36
N GLN A 30 3.78 -24.92 3.22
CA GLN A 30 3.81 -24.70 4.66
C GLN A 30 5.26 -24.79 5.13
N LEU A 31 5.72 -23.81 5.89
CA LEU A 31 7.07 -23.74 6.46
C LEU A 31 6.98 -23.61 7.99
N GLU A 32 7.87 -24.28 8.69
CA GLU A 32 7.99 -24.22 10.15
C GLU A 32 8.99 -23.15 10.63
N ASN A 33 9.77 -22.60 9.70
CA ASN A 33 10.75 -21.55 9.97
C ASN A 33 10.99 -20.71 8.71
N GLY A 34 11.72 -19.60 8.87
CA GLY A 34 12.00 -18.65 7.78
C GLY A 34 13.23 -18.94 6.94
N ASN A 35 14.00 -20.02 7.22
CA ASN A 35 15.32 -20.23 6.61
C ASN A 35 15.29 -20.36 5.09
N THR A 36 14.26 -21.00 4.55
CA THR A 36 14.10 -21.25 3.12
C THR A 36 13.01 -20.39 2.49
N LEU A 37 12.48 -19.39 3.20
CA LEU A 37 11.31 -18.62 2.78
C LEU A 37 11.48 -18.01 1.38
N LEU A 38 12.58 -17.32 1.12
CA LEU A 38 12.80 -16.64 -0.16
C LEU A 38 12.92 -17.63 -1.33
N ASP A 39 13.55 -18.78 -1.11
CA ASP A 39 13.70 -19.82 -2.13
C ASP A 39 12.36 -20.51 -2.41
N GLU A 40 11.58 -20.78 -1.36
CA GLU A 40 10.25 -21.34 -1.50
C GLU A 40 9.28 -20.35 -2.19
N ILE A 41 9.41 -19.06 -1.94
CA ILE A 41 8.65 -18.05 -2.68
C ILE A 41 8.98 -18.11 -4.18
N ARG A 42 10.25 -18.17 -4.56
CA ARG A 42 10.67 -18.30 -5.98
C ARG A 42 10.10 -19.54 -6.63
N ARG A 43 10.13 -20.68 -5.90
CA ARG A 43 9.67 -21.99 -6.39
C ARG A 43 8.15 -22.09 -6.47
N LEU A 44 7.47 -21.68 -5.40
CA LEU A 44 6.03 -21.87 -5.25
C LEU A 44 5.19 -20.74 -5.85
N LYS A 45 5.77 -19.56 -6.03
CA LYS A 45 5.10 -18.35 -6.56
C LYS A 45 3.77 -18.10 -5.84
N PRO A 46 3.76 -17.94 -4.51
CA PRO A 46 2.57 -17.58 -3.78
C PRO A 46 2.13 -16.18 -4.16
N THR A 47 0.87 -15.86 -3.96
CA THR A 47 0.36 -14.48 -4.05
C THR A 47 0.28 -13.83 -2.69
N ILE A 48 0.16 -14.64 -1.63
CA ILE A 48 0.07 -14.21 -0.24
C ILE A 48 1.02 -15.07 0.61
N VAL A 49 1.70 -14.46 1.56
CA VAL A 49 2.47 -15.14 2.61
C VAL A 49 1.84 -14.80 3.96
N CYS A 50 1.37 -15.80 4.70
CA CYS A 50 1.03 -15.66 6.12
C CYS A 50 2.31 -15.90 6.93
N LEU A 51 2.84 -14.88 7.59
CA LEU A 51 4.16 -14.89 8.22
C LEU A 51 4.04 -14.64 9.72
N ASP A 52 4.44 -15.61 10.52
CA ASP A 52 4.54 -15.43 11.97
C ASP A 52 5.73 -14.53 12.33
N TYR A 53 5.53 -13.70 13.35
CA TYR A 53 6.58 -12.88 13.95
C TYR A 53 7.62 -13.74 14.66
N GLN A 54 7.17 -14.68 15.49
CA GLN A 54 8.03 -15.50 16.34
C GLN A 54 8.39 -16.80 15.63
N LEU A 55 9.48 -16.78 14.89
CA LEU A 55 9.99 -17.94 14.19
C LEU A 55 11.36 -18.36 14.72
N PRO A 56 11.68 -19.66 14.73
CA PRO A 56 13.01 -20.14 15.08
C PRO A 56 14.07 -19.58 14.13
N GLY A 57 15.14 -19.04 14.67
CA GLY A 57 16.35 -18.62 13.95
C GLY A 57 16.32 -17.22 13.36
N ARG A 58 15.23 -16.78 12.77
CA ARG A 58 15.11 -15.43 12.17
C ARG A 58 13.85 -14.70 12.62
N ASP A 59 13.99 -13.43 12.92
CA ASP A 59 12.88 -12.54 13.26
C ASP A 59 11.93 -12.35 12.06
N GLY A 60 10.64 -12.51 12.30
CA GLY A 60 9.61 -12.34 11.28
C GLY A 60 9.60 -10.94 10.64
N LEU A 61 10.00 -9.88 11.35
CA LEU A 61 10.15 -8.53 10.78
C LEU A 61 11.32 -8.43 9.80
N GLU A 62 12.42 -9.12 10.07
CA GLU A 62 13.55 -9.20 9.11
C GLU A 62 13.11 -9.94 7.85
N LEU A 63 12.42 -11.07 8.03
CA LEU A 63 11.89 -11.85 6.91
C LEU A 63 10.88 -11.04 6.08
N LEU A 64 10.01 -10.27 6.75
CA LEU A 64 9.05 -9.38 6.08
C LEU A 64 9.77 -8.34 5.20
N LYS A 65 10.83 -7.71 5.71
CA LYS A 65 11.66 -6.75 4.93
C LYS A 65 12.31 -7.42 3.73
N ASP A 66 12.87 -8.62 3.92
CA ASP A 66 13.50 -9.38 2.85
C ASP A 66 12.49 -9.77 1.76
N VAL A 67 11.29 -10.23 2.15
CA VAL A 67 10.22 -10.56 1.20
C VAL A 67 9.81 -9.31 0.42
N ASN A 68 9.53 -8.19 1.09
CA ASN A 68 9.08 -6.98 0.43
C ASN A 68 10.14 -6.34 -0.48
N SER A 69 11.42 -6.45 -0.12
CA SER A 69 12.51 -5.94 -0.97
C SER A 69 12.77 -6.82 -2.19
N THR A 70 12.55 -8.14 -2.07
CA THR A 70 12.88 -9.12 -3.14
C THR A 70 11.67 -9.44 -4.01
N PHE A 71 10.45 -9.44 -3.43
CA PHE A 71 9.20 -9.81 -4.08
C PHE A 71 8.08 -8.80 -3.74
N PRO A 72 8.19 -7.55 -4.22
CA PRO A 72 7.24 -6.48 -3.89
C PRO A 72 5.80 -6.75 -4.36
N GLU A 73 5.63 -7.73 -5.25
CA GLU A 73 4.31 -8.16 -5.74
C GLU A 73 3.58 -9.13 -4.79
N ILE A 74 4.24 -9.65 -3.75
CA ILE A 74 3.67 -10.61 -2.82
C ILE A 74 3.07 -9.90 -1.61
N ASP A 75 1.84 -10.26 -1.29
CA ASP A 75 1.17 -9.77 -0.09
C ASP A 75 1.63 -10.54 1.14
N VAL A 76 2.03 -9.84 2.21
CA VAL A 76 2.40 -10.47 3.46
C VAL A 76 1.39 -10.10 4.55
N VAL A 77 0.68 -11.12 5.05
CA VAL A 77 -0.16 -11.02 6.25
C VAL A 77 0.71 -11.42 7.43
N PHE A 78 1.03 -10.44 8.28
CA PHE A 78 1.92 -10.62 9.41
C PHE A 78 1.13 -11.05 10.64
N MET A 79 1.58 -12.10 11.33
CA MET A 79 0.89 -12.68 12.49
C MET A 79 1.78 -12.55 13.73
N THR A 80 1.22 -12.12 14.86
CA THR A 80 2.00 -12.00 16.10
C THR A 80 1.17 -12.30 17.35
N GLY A 81 1.82 -12.92 18.35
CA GLY A 81 1.33 -13.03 19.72
C GLY A 81 1.99 -12.02 20.68
N SER A 82 2.84 -11.13 20.17
CA SER A 82 3.54 -10.14 21.00
C SER A 82 2.57 -9.10 21.56
N GLU A 83 2.76 -8.73 22.83
CA GLU A 83 2.05 -7.63 23.49
C GLU A 83 2.71 -6.26 23.24
N ASP A 84 3.82 -6.23 22.49
CA ASP A 84 4.50 -5.00 22.09
C ASP A 84 3.55 -4.13 21.27
N ALA A 85 3.21 -2.95 21.80
CA ALA A 85 2.29 -2.01 21.15
C ALA A 85 2.84 -1.43 19.83
N ASP A 86 4.16 -1.45 19.65
CA ASP A 86 4.82 -0.91 18.46
C ASP A 86 4.99 -1.94 17.33
N ILE A 87 4.69 -3.22 17.59
CA ILE A 87 4.91 -4.28 16.59
C ILE A 87 4.05 -4.08 15.34
N ASP A 88 2.80 -3.64 15.52
CA ASP A 88 1.85 -3.38 14.43
C ASP A 88 2.39 -2.28 13.52
N LYS A 89 2.90 -1.21 14.13
CA LYS A 89 3.51 -0.09 13.41
C LYS A 89 4.79 -0.52 12.70
N ARG A 90 5.66 -1.26 13.38
CA ARG A 90 6.91 -1.78 12.79
C ARG A 90 6.65 -2.73 11.63
N ALA A 91 5.61 -3.57 11.73
CA ALA A 91 5.20 -4.46 10.63
C ALA A 91 4.63 -3.66 9.45
N ALA A 92 3.78 -2.67 9.71
CA ALA A 92 3.26 -1.79 8.67
C ALA A 92 4.39 -0.99 7.97
N ASP A 93 5.31 -0.42 8.75
CA ASP A 93 6.49 0.30 8.24
C ASP A 93 7.44 -0.62 7.46
N SER A 94 7.43 -1.92 7.78
CA SER A 94 8.20 -2.95 7.06
C SER A 94 7.45 -3.53 5.85
N GLY A 95 6.23 -3.05 5.56
CA GLY A 95 5.47 -3.38 4.37
C GLY A 95 4.52 -4.58 4.50
N ALA A 96 4.04 -4.93 5.70
CA ALA A 96 2.97 -5.90 5.86
C ALA A 96 1.70 -5.42 5.12
N SER A 97 1.03 -6.31 4.38
CA SER A 97 -0.22 -6.03 3.66
C SER A 97 -1.43 -6.20 4.55
N GLY A 98 -1.28 -7.00 5.61
CA GLY A 98 -2.29 -7.27 6.61
C GLY A 98 -1.64 -7.65 7.92
N PHE A 99 -2.43 -7.61 9.00
CA PHE A 99 -1.95 -7.86 10.35
C PHE A 99 -2.95 -8.67 11.18
N LEU A 100 -2.48 -9.73 11.83
CA LEU A 100 -3.28 -10.58 12.71
C LEU A 100 -2.60 -10.73 14.07
N ARG A 101 -3.31 -10.34 15.15
CA ARG A 101 -2.84 -10.49 16.52
C ARG A 101 -3.40 -11.78 17.14
N LYS A 102 -2.50 -12.67 17.53
CA LYS A 102 -2.86 -13.92 18.25
C LYS A 102 -3.30 -13.61 19.70
N PRO A 103 -4.36 -14.27 20.21
CA PRO A 103 -5.19 -15.26 19.54
C PRO A 103 -6.23 -14.62 18.61
N PHE A 104 -6.35 -15.11 17.40
CA PHE A 104 -7.34 -14.65 16.43
C PHE A 104 -8.38 -15.74 16.13
N GLY A 105 -9.62 -15.32 15.87
CA GLY A 105 -10.69 -16.20 15.45
C GLY A 105 -10.71 -16.45 13.93
N GLN A 106 -11.41 -17.51 13.51
CA GLN A 106 -11.54 -17.86 12.09
C GLN A 106 -12.04 -16.66 11.24
N LYS A 107 -13.01 -15.91 11.77
CA LYS A 107 -13.57 -14.74 11.08
C LYS A 107 -12.51 -13.67 10.83
N GLN A 108 -11.68 -13.37 11.82
CA GLN A 108 -10.63 -12.34 11.70
C GLN A 108 -9.61 -12.70 10.62
N ILE A 109 -9.18 -13.96 10.54
CA ILE A 109 -8.27 -14.44 9.49
C ILE A 109 -8.88 -14.23 8.09
N LEU A 110 -10.15 -14.63 7.94
CA LEU A 110 -10.83 -14.56 6.66
C LEU A 110 -11.11 -13.13 6.23
N ASP A 111 -11.51 -12.28 7.16
CA ASP A 111 -11.76 -10.86 6.89
C ASP A 111 -10.46 -10.15 6.49
N GLU A 112 -9.35 -10.39 7.18
CA GLU A 112 -8.04 -9.81 6.85
C GLU A 112 -7.54 -10.26 5.47
N LEU A 113 -7.58 -11.57 5.19
CA LEU A 113 -7.18 -12.08 3.88
C LEU A 113 -8.10 -11.59 2.77
N ARG A 114 -9.41 -11.47 3.03
CA ARG A 114 -10.35 -10.90 2.06
C ARG A 114 -10.01 -9.44 1.77
N GLN A 115 -9.73 -8.65 2.79
CA GLN A 115 -9.32 -7.25 2.65
C GLN A 115 -8.05 -7.12 1.81
N VAL A 116 -7.01 -7.92 2.09
CA VAL A 116 -5.77 -7.97 1.29
C VAL A 116 -6.09 -8.35 -0.16
N CYS A 117 -6.97 -9.32 -0.38
CA CYS A 117 -7.39 -9.74 -1.72
C CYS A 117 -8.19 -8.66 -2.46
N GLU A 118 -9.09 -7.95 -1.79
CA GLU A 118 -9.90 -6.87 -2.38
C GLU A 118 -9.03 -5.70 -2.80
N VAL A 119 -8.07 -5.31 -1.95
CA VAL A 119 -7.07 -4.28 -2.27
C VAL A 119 -6.29 -4.67 -3.53
N ARG A 120 -5.83 -5.92 -3.61
CA ARG A 120 -5.13 -6.44 -4.80
C ARG A 120 -6.01 -6.43 -6.04
N GLN A 121 -7.25 -6.92 -5.95
CA GLN A 121 -8.19 -6.96 -7.08
C GLN A 121 -8.61 -5.57 -7.53
N GLN A 122 -8.74 -4.62 -6.61
CA GLN A 122 -9.01 -3.21 -6.95
C GLN A 122 -7.80 -2.60 -7.65
N ALA A 123 -6.59 -2.94 -7.22
CA ALA A 123 -5.36 -2.58 -7.91
C ALA A 123 -5.31 -3.16 -9.34
N GLU A 124 -5.68 -4.44 -9.51
CA GLU A 124 -5.75 -5.11 -10.81
C GLU A 124 -6.92 -4.62 -11.68
N ARG A 125 -8.06 -4.23 -11.08
CA ARG A 125 -9.23 -3.66 -11.77
C ARG A 125 -9.05 -2.18 -12.14
N ALA A 126 -8.24 -1.44 -11.40
CA ALA A 126 -7.77 -0.12 -11.83
C ALA A 126 -6.92 -0.23 -13.13
N ASP A 127 -6.55 -1.46 -13.50
CA ASP A 127 -5.94 -1.82 -14.77
C ASP A 127 -6.94 -1.88 -15.95
N THR A 128 -8.25 -1.87 -15.72
CA THR A 128 -9.26 -1.75 -16.77
C THR A 128 -9.70 -0.28 -16.84
N PRO A 129 -9.60 0.38 -18.02
CA PRO A 129 -10.05 1.78 -18.13
C PRO A 129 -11.56 1.85 -17.81
N PRO A 130 -12.01 2.80 -16.97
CA PRO A 130 -13.42 3.03 -16.76
C PRO A 130 -14.03 3.44 -18.10
N THR A 131 -15.03 2.67 -18.55
CA THR A 131 -15.90 3.03 -19.68
C THR A 131 -16.43 4.45 -19.48
N ALA A 132 -16.21 5.25 -20.50
CA ALA A 132 -16.53 6.64 -20.66
C ALA A 132 -17.82 7.11 -19.96
N ASN A 133 -17.68 7.95 -18.95
CA ASN A 133 -18.52 9.12 -18.69
C ASN A 133 -17.82 10.03 -17.65
N ALA A 134 -16.67 10.57 -18.02
CA ALA A 134 -16.07 11.69 -17.29
C ALA A 134 -15.78 12.79 -18.33
N ALA A 135 -16.25 14.00 -18.02
CA ALA A 135 -16.04 15.19 -18.81
C ALA A 135 -14.55 15.38 -19.21
N PRO A 136 -14.26 16.01 -20.34
CA PRO A 136 -12.89 16.12 -20.86
C PRO A 136 -12.02 16.87 -19.86
N ALA A 137 -11.01 16.14 -19.33
CA ALA A 137 -9.97 16.73 -18.52
C ALA A 137 -9.10 17.64 -19.38
N THR A 138 -9.09 18.91 -19.08
CA THR A 138 -8.13 19.88 -19.65
C THR A 138 -6.71 19.39 -19.32
N PRO A 139 -5.82 19.22 -20.31
CA PRO A 139 -4.45 18.76 -20.04
C PRO A 139 -3.72 19.80 -19.21
N GLY A 140 -3.22 19.39 -18.03
CA GLY A 140 -2.29 20.22 -17.27
C GLY A 140 -1.10 20.59 -18.15
N VAL A 141 -0.67 21.84 -18.08
CA VAL A 141 0.40 22.44 -18.90
C VAL A 141 1.66 21.57 -18.83
N ARG A 142 1.90 20.81 -19.90
CA ARG A 142 3.19 20.13 -20.11
C ARG A 142 4.24 21.21 -20.34
N ARG A 143 5.14 21.38 -19.37
CA ARG A 143 6.39 22.11 -19.65
C ARG A 143 7.24 21.22 -20.57
N PRO A 144 7.57 21.65 -21.79
CA PRO A 144 8.37 20.85 -22.71
C PRO A 144 9.76 20.61 -22.12
N GLY A 145 10.13 19.33 -21.88
CA GLY A 145 11.48 18.91 -21.55
C GLY A 145 11.83 18.74 -20.06
N GLY A 146 10.91 18.94 -19.10
CA GLY A 146 11.17 18.77 -17.67
C GLY A 146 10.72 17.40 -17.11
N ARG A 147 11.40 16.93 -16.06
CA ARG A 147 10.92 15.79 -15.28
C ARG A 147 9.56 16.12 -14.63
N PRO A 148 8.61 15.18 -14.56
CA PRO A 148 7.34 15.40 -13.87
C PRO A 148 7.58 15.82 -12.42
N THR A 149 6.83 16.81 -11.94
CA THR A 149 6.97 17.31 -10.57
C THR A 149 5.98 16.65 -9.62
N ALA A 150 6.43 16.35 -8.40
CA ALA A 150 5.59 15.80 -7.37
C ALA A 150 5.77 16.50 -6.03
N VAL A 151 4.68 16.52 -5.24
CA VAL A 151 4.67 16.84 -3.81
C VAL A 151 4.26 15.61 -3.03
N ILE A 152 4.89 15.36 -1.90
CA ILE A 152 4.61 14.24 -1.01
C ILE A 152 4.11 14.79 0.31
N VAL A 153 2.93 14.33 0.76
CA VAL A 153 2.29 14.78 1.99
C VAL A 153 1.90 13.56 2.83
N ASP A 154 2.54 13.39 3.96
CA ASP A 154 2.31 12.31 4.93
C ASP A 154 2.87 12.78 6.28
N ASP A 155 2.24 12.51 7.40
CA ASP A 155 2.77 12.87 8.70
C ASP A 155 3.97 12.00 9.11
N ASN A 156 4.04 10.78 8.59
CA ASN A 156 5.14 9.86 8.83
C ASN A 156 6.35 10.15 7.91
N SER A 157 7.46 10.58 8.53
CA SER A 157 8.70 10.89 7.80
C SER A 157 9.30 9.70 7.05
N SER A 158 9.13 8.47 7.54
CA SER A 158 9.62 7.26 6.88
C SER A 158 8.87 6.98 5.58
N ILE A 159 7.55 7.20 5.57
CA ILE A 159 6.73 7.07 4.36
C ILE A 159 7.10 8.15 3.34
N ARG A 160 7.31 9.40 3.80
CA ARG A 160 7.80 10.46 2.89
C ARG A 160 9.15 10.11 2.27
N LEU A 161 10.07 9.54 3.06
CA LEU A 161 11.39 9.13 2.57
C LEU A 161 11.28 7.98 1.55
N LEU A 162 10.45 6.98 1.84
CA LEU A 162 10.18 5.86 0.94
C LEU A 162 9.59 6.34 -0.39
N LEU A 163 8.51 7.11 -0.33
CA LEU A 163 7.88 7.69 -1.53
C LEU A 163 8.87 8.54 -2.33
N LYS A 164 9.67 9.37 -1.66
CA LYS A 164 10.71 10.17 -2.31
C LYS A 164 11.71 9.30 -3.06
N GLY A 165 12.19 8.21 -2.46
CA GLY A 165 13.09 7.26 -3.12
C GLY A 165 12.46 6.68 -4.38
N VAL A 166 11.30 6.05 -4.24
CA VAL A 166 10.55 5.43 -5.34
C VAL A 166 10.27 6.42 -6.48
N LEU A 167 9.73 7.60 -6.15
CA LEU A 167 9.37 8.61 -7.16
C LEU A 167 10.59 9.19 -7.87
N THR A 168 11.71 9.34 -7.16
CA THR A 168 12.97 9.81 -7.74
C THR A 168 13.55 8.80 -8.73
N GLU A 169 13.51 7.50 -8.37
CA GLU A 169 13.91 6.40 -9.27
C GLU A 169 13.04 6.34 -10.52
N LEU A 170 11.75 6.65 -10.39
CA LEU A 170 10.82 6.76 -11.52
C LEU A 170 10.98 8.06 -12.35
N GLY A 171 11.99 8.84 -12.02
CA GLY A 171 12.36 10.05 -12.77
C GLY A 171 11.50 11.27 -12.45
N MET A 172 10.79 11.30 -11.33
CA MET A 172 10.04 12.46 -10.85
C MET A 172 10.95 13.44 -10.10
N ASN A 173 10.61 14.71 -10.16
CA ASN A 173 11.24 15.77 -9.38
C ASN A 173 10.36 16.11 -8.17
N ILE A 174 10.82 15.82 -6.96
CA ILE A 174 10.11 16.13 -5.72
C ILE A 174 10.35 17.59 -5.36
N VAL A 175 9.35 18.43 -5.56
CA VAL A 175 9.44 19.89 -5.37
C VAL A 175 9.15 20.34 -3.96
N ALA A 176 8.38 19.55 -3.20
CA ALA A 176 8.13 19.80 -1.77
C ALA A 176 7.73 18.51 -1.04
N GLN A 177 7.88 18.56 0.28
CA GLN A 177 7.34 17.57 1.23
C GLN A 177 6.61 18.31 2.34
N ALA A 178 5.52 17.73 2.86
CA ALA A 178 4.69 18.32 3.92
C ALA A 178 4.25 17.24 4.92
N GLY A 179 3.94 17.64 6.14
CA GLY A 179 3.52 16.75 7.22
C GLY A 179 2.04 16.86 7.62
N ASN A 180 1.27 17.75 6.99
CA ASN A 180 -0.14 17.96 7.28
C ASN A 180 -0.88 18.60 6.09
N GLY A 181 -2.21 18.65 6.18
CA GLY A 181 -3.06 19.17 5.09
C GLY A 181 -2.88 20.67 4.83
N GLU A 182 -2.58 21.49 5.84
CA GLU A 182 -2.37 22.94 5.64
C GLU A 182 -1.10 23.21 4.82
N GLU A 183 -0.03 22.51 5.15
CA GLU A 183 1.22 22.56 4.38
C GLU A 183 1.03 22.02 2.96
N ALA A 184 0.18 20.98 2.80
CA ALA A 184 -0.17 20.44 1.48
C ALA A 184 -0.80 21.48 0.57
N VAL A 185 -1.79 22.23 1.09
CA VAL A 185 -2.45 23.30 0.34
C VAL A 185 -1.46 24.39 -0.06
N ARG A 186 -0.60 24.82 0.87
CA ARG A 186 0.47 25.81 0.58
C ARG A 186 1.46 25.30 -0.48
N ALA A 187 1.90 24.04 -0.35
CA ALA A 187 2.81 23.44 -1.31
C ALA A 187 2.17 23.32 -2.71
N ALA A 188 0.91 22.94 -2.79
CA ALA A 188 0.16 22.90 -4.05
C ALA A 188 0.06 24.28 -4.71
N GLN A 189 -0.26 25.30 -3.91
CA GLN A 189 -0.39 26.69 -4.38
C GLN A 189 0.94 27.24 -4.94
N VAL A 190 2.05 27.01 -4.22
CA VAL A 190 3.37 27.54 -4.59
C VAL A 190 3.99 26.79 -5.75
N HIS A 191 3.91 25.47 -5.73
CA HIS A 191 4.68 24.64 -6.68
C HIS A 191 3.88 24.18 -7.89
N GLN A 192 2.53 24.21 -7.84
CA GLN A 192 1.66 23.74 -8.92
C GLN A 192 2.15 22.38 -9.50
N PRO A 193 2.30 21.32 -8.64
CA PRO A 193 2.91 20.07 -9.07
C PRO A 193 2.00 19.32 -10.05
N GLN A 194 2.58 18.45 -10.87
CA GLN A 194 1.79 17.57 -11.73
C GLN A 194 1.04 16.49 -10.92
N VAL A 195 1.69 15.98 -9.87
CA VAL A 195 1.11 14.95 -8.98
C VAL A 195 1.34 15.37 -7.52
N LEU A 196 0.34 15.17 -6.69
CA LEU A 196 0.43 15.36 -5.26
C LEU A 196 -0.04 14.08 -4.56
N PHE A 197 0.85 13.43 -3.82
CA PHE A 197 0.55 12.27 -2.97
C PHE A 197 0.12 12.79 -1.60
N LEU A 198 -1.09 12.42 -1.16
CA LEU A 198 -1.75 12.99 0.00
C LEU A 198 -2.22 11.90 0.94
N ASP A 199 -1.61 11.82 2.12
CA ASP A 199 -2.13 10.94 3.18
C ASP A 199 -3.51 11.41 3.65
N VAL A 200 -4.35 10.46 4.01
CA VAL A 200 -5.70 10.73 4.54
C VAL A 200 -5.64 11.16 6.01
N ASN A 201 -4.89 10.43 6.83
CA ASN A 201 -4.88 10.59 8.27
C ASN A 201 -3.67 11.43 8.72
N MET A 202 -3.87 12.73 8.86
CA MET A 202 -2.83 13.66 9.29
C MET A 202 -3.33 14.59 10.40
N PRO A 203 -2.42 15.09 11.25
CA PRO A 203 -2.76 16.09 12.26
C PRO A 203 -3.15 17.43 11.62
N LEU A 204 -3.85 18.28 12.37
CA LEU A 204 -4.32 19.64 12.03
C LEU A 204 -5.38 19.66 10.92
N MET A 205 -5.11 19.09 9.77
CA MET A 205 -6.02 19.00 8.64
C MET A 205 -5.84 17.65 7.95
N SER A 206 -6.93 16.88 7.85
CA SER A 206 -6.90 15.58 7.15
C SER A 206 -6.70 15.76 5.64
N GLY A 207 -6.27 14.68 4.96
CA GLY A 207 -6.13 14.71 3.51
C GLY A 207 -7.46 14.92 2.79
N LEU A 208 -8.57 14.42 3.34
CA LEU A 208 -9.90 14.62 2.78
C LEU A 208 -10.36 16.09 2.88
N ASP A 209 -10.01 16.78 3.97
CA ASP A 209 -10.33 18.21 4.14
C ASP A 209 -9.40 19.09 3.30
N ALA A 210 -8.18 18.66 3.07
CA ALA A 210 -7.19 19.36 2.24
C ALA A 210 -7.49 19.22 0.73
N LEU A 211 -8.04 18.08 0.30
CA LEU A 211 -8.26 17.76 -1.12
C LEU A 211 -9.08 18.83 -1.86
N PRO A 212 -10.27 19.28 -1.39
CA PRO A 212 -11.03 20.33 -2.09
C PRO A 212 -10.26 21.65 -2.15
N LYS A 213 -9.53 22.02 -1.09
CA LYS A 213 -8.71 23.24 -1.05
C LYS A 213 -7.54 23.17 -2.03
N ILE A 214 -6.89 22.01 -2.15
CA ILE A 214 -5.84 21.78 -3.15
C ILE A 214 -6.41 21.91 -4.56
N ARG A 215 -7.60 21.35 -4.81
CA ARG A 215 -8.28 21.45 -6.10
C ARG A 215 -8.61 22.89 -6.48
N GLU A 216 -8.94 23.74 -5.50
CA GLU A 216 -9.20 25.15 -5.70
C GLU A 216 -7.93 25.94 -6.08
N VAL A 217 -6.83 25.74 -5.33
CA VAL A 217 -5.57 26.49 -5.54
C VAL A 217 -4.69 25.91 -6.64
N SER A 218 -4.85 24.63 -6.99
CA SER A 218 -4.05 23.94 -8.02
C SER A 218 -4.91 22.92 -8.80
N PRO A 219 -5.87 23.39 -9.63
CA PRO A 219 -6.86 22.53 -10.28
C PRO A 219 -6.25 21.54 -11.29
N ALA A 220 -5.06 21.83 -11.80
CA ALA A 220 -4.34 20.97 -12.76
C ALA A 220 -3.56 19.81 -12.07
N THR A 221 -3.36 19.89 -10.75
CA THR A 221 -2.64 18.86 -9.99
C THR A 221 -3.47 17.58 -9.89
N ALA A 222 -2.87 16.46 -10.27
CA ALA A 222 -3.44 15.15 -10.03
C ALA A 222 -3.20 14.74 -8.57
N VAL A 223 -4.24 14.77 -7.74
CA VAL A 223 -4.13 14.34 -6.33
C VAL A 223 -4.36 12.84 -6.23
N VAL A 224 -3.40 12.16 -5.64
CA VAL A 224 -3.39 10.71 -5.36
C VAL A 224 -3.43 10.53 -3.85
N MET A 225 -4.50 9.92 -3.35
CA MET A 225 -4.61 9.63 -1.92
C MET A 225 -3.68 8.49 -1.54
N VAL A 226 -3.03 8.60 -0.39
CA VAL A 226 -2.21 7.53 0.19
C VAL A 226 -2.85 7.18 1.54
N THR A 227 -3.30 5.94 1.71
CA THR A 227 -4.12 5.60 2.88
C THR A 227 -3.92 4.17 3.34
N GLY A 228 -3.96 3.95 4.66
CA GLY A 228 -4.08 2.61 5.26
C GLY A 228 -5.54 2.13 5.36
N ASP A 229 -6.52 3.01 5.15
CA ASP A 229 -7.93 2.68 5.16
C ASP A 229 -8.43 2.39 3.75
N THR A 230 -8.96 1.20 3.55
CA THR A 230 -9.48 0.70 2.27
C THR A 230 -11.00 0.65 2.23
N SER A 231 -11.67 1.31 3.19
CA SER A 231 -13.13 1.35 3.22
C SER A 231 -13.68 1.94 1.93
N ARG A 232 -14.76 1.33 1.44
CA ARG A 232 -15.41 1.75 0.19
C ARG A 232 -15.92 3.19 0.30
N GLU A 233 -16.35 3.56 1.49
CA GLU A 233 -16.84 4.90 1.84
C GLU A 233 -15.76 5.96 1.61
N LEU A 234 -14.55 5.73 2.12
CA LEU A 234 -13.41 6.64 1.98
C LEU A 234 -12.99 6.81 0.52
N VAL A 235 -12.92 5.69 -0.21
CA VAL A 235 -12.55 5.71 -1.64
C VAL A 235 -13.59 6.47 -2.46
N GLN A 236 -14.89 6.26 -2.20
CA GLN A 236 -15.97 6.99 -2.87
C GLN A 236 -15.97 8.48 -2.51
N GLN A 237 -15.74 8.81 -1.24
CA GLN A 237 -15.66 10.20 -0.78
C GLN A 237 -14.48 10.92 -1.45
N ALA A 238 -13.29 10.33 -1.45
CA ALA A 238 -12.11 10.89 -2.09
C ALA A 238 -12.32 11.09 -3.61
N ALA A 239 -12.91 10.11 -4.27
CA ALA A 239 -13.25 10.21 -5.70
C ALA A 239 -14.25 11.33 -5.97
N GLY A 240 -15.29 11.46 -5.13
CA GLY A 240 -16.29 12.55 -5.22
C GLY A 240 -15.68 13.93 -5.01
N LEU A 241 -14.65 14.07 -4.20
CA LEU A 241 -13.88 15.29 -3.97
C LEU A 241 -12.83 15.56 -5.07
N GLY A 242 -12.67 14.66 -6.04
CA GLY A 242 -11.82 14.85 -7.22
C GLY A 242 -10.40 14.26 -7.09
N ALA A 243 -10.18 13.29 -6.21
CA ALA A 243 -8.97 12.48 -6.24
C ALA A 243 -8.86 11.73 -7.57
N ARG A 244 -7.64 11.65 -8.12
CA ARG A 244 -7.36 10.95 -9.39
C ARG A 244 -7.03 9.47 -9.19
N GLY A 245 -6.82 9.07 -7.96
CA GLY A 245 -6.59 7.70 -7.58
C GLY A 245 -6.15 7.59 -6.14
N TYR A 246 -5.84 6.38 -5.72
CA TYR A 246 -5.36 6.11 -4.37
C TYR A 246 -4.27 5.04 -4.39
N ILE A 247 -3.39 5.11 -3.41
CA ILE A 247 -2.36 4.12 -3.10
C ILE A 247 -2.62 3.64 -1.69
N VAL A 248 -2.73 2.33 -1.54
CA VAL A 248 -2.95 1.72 -0.23
C VAL A 248 -1.60 1.52 0.46
N LYS A 249 -1.51 1.93 1.72
CA LYS A 249 -0.36 1.59 2.58
C LYS A 249 -0.44 0.10 2.95
N PRO A 250 0.68 -0.62 2.92
CA PRO A 250 2.05 -0.17 2.74
C PRO A 250 2.37 0.21 1.28
N VAL A 251 3.07 1.33 1.12
CA VAL A 251 3.46 1.85 -0.19
C VAL A 251 4.46 0.91 -0.86
N ARG A 252 4.06 0.30 -1.98
CA ARG A 252 4.90 -0.65 -2.73
C ARG A 252 5.47 -0.02 -3.99
N PRO A 253 6.79 -0.08 -4.22
CA PRO A 253 7.43 0.54 -5.38
C PRO A 253 6.82 0.13 -6.71
N ALA A 254 6.62 -1.17 -6.94
CA ALA A 254 6.04 -1.69 -8.19
C ALA A 254 4.60 -1.17 -8.45
N TYR A 255 3.81 -1.01 -7.37
CA TYR A 255 2.46 -0.49 -7.48
C TYR A 255 2.45 1.01 -7.84
N VAL A 256 3.30 1.81 -7.17
CA VAL A 256 3.48 3.23 -7.46
C VAL A 256 3.93 3.44 -8.90
N GLU A 257 4.87 2.61 -9.37
CA GLU A 257 5.38 2.66 -10.74
C GLU A 257 4.27 2.41 -11.77
N ASN A 258 3.52 1.31 -11.61
CA ASN A 258 2.42 0.97 -12.52
C ASN A 258 1.33 2.04 -12.51
N PHE A 259 0.99 2.56 -11.33
CA PHE A 259 0.01 3.62 -11.17
C PHE A 259 0.45 4.91 -11.91
N LEU A 260 1.70 5.33 -11.72
CA LEU A 260 2.24 6.53 -12.36
C LEU A 260 2.37 6.40 -13.88
N LYS A 261 2.75 5.23 -14.40
CA LYS A 261 2.76 4.96 -15.84
C LYS A 261 1.39 5.25 -16.49
N LYS A 262 0.31 4.85 -15.81
CA LYS A 262 -1.06 5.11 -16.26
C LYS A 262 -1.48 6.57 -16.09
N LEU A 263 -1.20 7.14 -14.91
CA LEU A 263 -1.58 8.52 -14.60
C LEU A 263 -0.92 9.54 -15.53
N LEU A 264 0.33 9.29 -15.90
CA LEU A 264 1.15 10.19 -16.74
C LEU A 264 1.15 9.81 -18.23
N ASN A 265 0.39 8.79 -18.66
CA ASN A 265 0.37 8.28 -20.04
C ASN A 265 1.79 7.96 -20.58
N ARG A 266 2.61 7.30 -19.76
CA ARG A 266 3.97 6.87 -20.10
C ARG A 266 4.07 5.38 -20.28
#